data_1b4a3fe7d0875db0d969a15dfa3969d2
#
_entry.id   1b4a3fe7d0875db0d969a15dfa3969d2
#
_cell.length_a   1.000
_cell.length_b   1.000
_cell.length_c   1.000
_cell.angle_alpha   90.00
_cell.angle_beta   90.00
_cell.angle_gamma   90.00
#
_symmetry.space_group_name_H-M   'P 1'
#
loop_
_entity.id
_entity.type
_entity.pdbx_description
1 polymer ?
#
loop_
_entity_poly.entity_id
_entity_poly.type
_entity_poly.pdbx_seq_one_letter_code
_entity_poly.pdbx_strand_id
1 'polypeptide(L)'
;MRSNVLYSIETKSLTKSFGDETAVNDISLSVKDGEIFGFLGPNGAGKSTTIMILTTLLKPTSGQALISGFDVTTNAKLVRQNIGYVQQETTVDEYLTGRENLLLQAKLNHIQKDKIDKRIDEILTLIELTDKQDKTVVTYSGGMRKRLDIAGGLLHRPKVLFLDEPTVGLDIQTRRKIWQYIKKIHDEFKMTIFLTTHYMEEADQLCDRIGIIDDGKIQVIDSPENLKKAMGNEVISIIFEEGENRDSFLSELEKIEFVNKINKDGSKLTLFASNGPEVIPKIFYISSKLNIKITSISLTQPTLDDVFISYTGHEIRDGDSKFNQKREHAKMKRLRA
;
A
#
# COMPACT_ATOMS: atom_id res chain seq x y z
N MET A 1 31.91 -13.37 -2.45
CA MET A 1 31.68 -12.00 -2.92
C MET A 1 30.33 -11.54 -2.34
N ARG A 2 30.32 -10.56 -1.45
CA ARG A 2 29.04 -9.97 -0.98
C ARG A 2 28.51 -9.15 -2.16
N SER A 3 27.40 -9.56 -2.77
CA SER A 3 26.69 -8.72 -3.72
C SER A 3 26.31 -7.43 -2.98
N ASN A 4 26.88 -6.30 -3.40
CA ASN A 4 26.44 -5.00 -2.91
C ASN A 4 25.00 -4.81 -3.37
N VAL A 5 24.03 -5.11 -2.50
CA VAL A 5 22.62 -4.79 -2.75
C VAL A 5 22.53 -3.28 -2.72
N LEU A 6 22.20 -2.68 -3.88
CA LEU A 6 21.97 -1.23 -3.97
C LEU A 6 20.53 -0.95 -3.52
N TYR A 7 20.38 0.01 -2.62
CA TYR A 7 19.06 0.45 -2.16
C TYR A 7 18.68 1.77 -2.82
N SER A 8 17.50 1.82 -3.40
CA SER A 8 16.93 3.04 -3.96
C SER A 8 16.28 3.92 -2.90
N ILE A 9 15.77 3.33 -1.81
CA ILE A 9 15.18 4.04 -0.68
C ILE A 9 15.74 3.45 0.60
N GLU A 10 16.19 4.30 1.51
CA GLU A 10 16.60 3.92 2.86
C GLU A 10 16.06 4.92 3.87
N THR A 11 15.50 4.44 4.97
CA THR A 11 15.15 5.27 6.13
C THR A 11 15.78 4.69 7.38
N LYS A 12 16.20 5.58 8.30
CA LYS A 12 16.75 5.22 9.60
C LYS A 12 16.06 6.05 10.67
N SER A 13 15.31 5.39 11.54
CA SER A 13 14.58 6.00 12.66
C SER A 13 13.79 7.24 12.26
N LEU A 14 13.15 7.18 11.06
CA LEU A 14 12.43 8.31 10.50
C LEU A 14 11.20 8.62 11.34
N THR A 15 11.10 9.88 11.81
CA THR A 15 10.01 10.32 12.67
C THR A 15 9.43 11.64 12.20
N LYS A 16 8.11 11.76 12.26
CA LYS A 16 7.38 13.00 11.99
C LYS A 16 6.28 13.22 13.00
N SER A 17 6.40 14.31 13.74
CA SER A 17 5.37 14.78 14.68
C SER A 17 4.80 16.12 14.23
N PHE A 18 3.52 16.33 14.51
CA PHE A 18 2.76 17.57 14.30
C PHE A 18 2.16 17.98 15.65
N GLY A 19 2.87 18.87 16.36
CA GLY A 19 2.53 19.15 17.76
C GLY A 19 2.71 17.90 18.61
N ASP A 20 1.65 17.51 19.32
CA ASP A 20 1.64 16.33 20.19
C ASP A 20 1.35 15.01 19.45
N GLU A 21 0.98 15.07 18.16
CA GLU A 21 0.64 13.90 17.36
C GLU A 21 1.84 13.43 16.55
N THR A 22 2.24 12.16 16.69
CA THR A 22 3.31 11.54 15.92
C THR A 22 2.71 10.67 14.82
N ALA A 23 2.77 11.17 13.58
CA ALA A 23 2.21 10.50 12.41
C ALA A 23 3.14 9.45 11.78
N VAL A 24 4.45 9.59 12.00
CA VAL A 24 5.50 8.63 11.58
C VAL A 24 6.43 8.46 12.76
N ASN A 25 6.58 7.23 13.24
CA ASN A 25 7.24 6.93 14.49
C ASN A 25 8.31 5.86 14.30
N ASP A 26 9.58 6.29 14.25
CA ASP A 26 10.77 5.44 14.18
C ASP A 26 10.78 4.45 13.02
N ILE A 27 10.41 4.92 11.81
CA ILE A 27 10.37 4.06 10.62
C ILE A 27 11.77 3.83 10.07
N SER A 28 12.19 2.54 10.04
CA SER A 28 13.42 2.07 9.39
C SER A 28 13.06 1.03 8.33
N LEU A 29 13.33 1.36 7.06
CA LEU A 29 13.08 0.45 5.93
C LEU A 29 14.16 0.63 4.85
N SER A 30 14.28 -0.38 4.00
CA SER A 30 15.12 -0.34 2.80
C SER A 30 14.39 -0.98 1.63
N VAL A 31 14.38 -0.28 0.47
CA VAL A 31 13.83 -0.75 -0.79
C VAL A 31 14.96 -0.96 -1.77
N LYS A 32 15.05 -2.15 -2.35
CA LYS A 32 16.10 -2.51 -3.31
C LYS A 32 15.90 -1.78 -4.63
N ASP A 33 16.98 -1.62 -5.38
CA ASP A 33 16.90 -1.08 -6.73
C ASP A 33 16.07 -2.03 -7.63
N GLY A 34 15.14 -1.46 -8.40
CA GLY A 34 14.24 -2.22 -9.27
C GLY A 34 13.18 -3.06 -8.53
N GLU A 35 12.85 -2.74 -7.28
CA GLU A 35 11.82 -3.42 -6.49
C GLU A 35 10.47 -2.66 -6.57
N ILE A 36 9.36 -3.38 -6.64
CA ILE A 36 8.03 -2.82 -6.34
C ILE A 36 7.75 -3.04 -4.86
N PHE A 37 7.79 -1.98 -4.08
CA PHE A 37 7.55 -2.00 -2.64
C PHE A 37 6.20 -1.40 -2.30
N GLY A 38 5.35 -2.16 -1.61
CA GLY A 38 4.05 -1.73 -1.11
C GLY A 38 4.12 -1.25 0.33
N PHE A 39 3.50 -0.11 0.62
CA PHE A 39 3.35 0.39 1.98
C PHE A 39 1.88 0.33 2.36
N LEU A 40 1.51 -0.77 3.04
CA LEU A 40 0.14 -1.19 3.29
C LEU A 40 -0.32 -0.79 4.68
N GLY A 41 -1.49 -0.16 4.79
CA GLY A 41 -2.05 0.20 6.10
C GLY A 41 -3.35 1.00 6.00
N PRO A 42 -4.07 1.18 7.11
CA PRO A 42 -5.33 1.93 7.13
C PRO A 42 -5.13 3.43 6.86
N ASN A 43 -6.24 4.12 6.68
CA ASN A 43 -6.24 5.58 6.60
C ASN A 43 -5.77 6.17 7.94
N GLY A 44 -4.81 7.10 7.87
CA GLY A 44 -4.21 7.69 9.07
C GLY A 44 -2.98 6.97 9.62
N ALA A 45 -2.61 5.80 9.12
CA ALA A 45 -1.43 5.04 9.57
C ALA A 45 -0.07 5.71 9.30
N GLY A 46 -0.03 6.85 8.61
CA GLY A 46 1.22 7.57 8.30
C GLY A 46 1.75 7.36 6.87
N LYS A 47 1.05 6.64 5.99
CA LYS A 47 1.47 6.34 4.61
C LYS A 47 1.81 7.59 3.79
N SER A 48 0.83 8.48 3.60
CA SER A 48 1.03 9.71 2.80
C SER A 48 2.02 10.67 3.45
N THR A 49 2.09 10.71 4.80
CA THR A 49 3.11 11.49 5.50
C THR A 49 4.51 10.97 5.19
N THR A 50 4.69 9.66 5.16
CA THR A 50 5.98 9.02 4.81
C THR A 50 6.35 9.36 3.36
N ILE A 51 5.43 9.19 2.39
CA ILE A 51 5.70 9.58 0.98
C ILE A 51 6.07 11.08 0.90
N MET A 52 5.34 11.98 1.57
CA MET A 52 5.66 13.40 1.54
C MET A 52 7.06 13.71 2.06
N ILE A 53 7.58 12.96 3.03
CA ILE A 53 8.97 13.11 3.48
C ILE A 53 9.93 12.59 2.42
N LEU A 54 9.72 11.39 1.88
CA LEU A 54 10.57 10.77 0.87
C LEU A 54 10.63 11.59 -0.42
N THR A 55 9.53 12.25 -0.79
CA THR A 55 9.43 13.14 -1.95
C THR A 55 9.87 14.59 -1.68
N THR A 56 10.42 14.86 -0.51
CA THR A 56 10.92 16.19 -0.08
C THR A 56 9.85 17.28 0.10
N LEU A 57 8.58 16.93 0.11
CA LEU A 57 7.47 17.86 0.35
C LEU A 57 7.33 18.21 1.83
N LEU A 58 7.80 17.35 2.72
CA LEU A 58 7.74 17.52 4.15
C LEU A 58 9.09 17.19 4.79
N LYS A 59 9.55 18.02 5.74
CA LYS A 59 10.76 17.71 6.50
C LYS A 59 10.44 16.74 7.64
N PRO A 60 11.28 15.72 7.89
CA PRO A 60 11.14 14.89 9.09
C PRO A 60 11.40 15.71 10.36
N THR A 61 10.88 15.25 11.50
CA THR A 61 11.20 15.81 12.83
C THR A 61 12.56 15.29 13.31
N SER A 62 12.82 13.99 13.05
CA SER A 62 14.12 13.34 13.33
C SER A 62 14.32 12.13 12.43
N GLY A 63 15.51 11.52 12.52
CA GLY A 63 15.91 10.41 11.67
C GLY A 63 16.42 10.87 10.31
N GLN A 64 16.64 9.91 9.41
CA GLN A 64 17.23 10.15 8.10
C GLN A 64 16.46 9.38 7.02
N ALA A 65 16.38 9.96 5.82
CA ALA A 65 15.89 9.26 4.64
C ALA A 65 16.80 9.57 3.43
N LEU A 66 17.14 8.53 2.68
CA LEU A 66 17.96 8.60 1.48
C LEU A 66 17.18 8.07 0.29
N ILE A 67 17.24 8.78 -0.84
CA ILE A 67 16.71 8.34 -2.13
C ILE A 67 17.86 8.29 -3.13
N SER A 68 18.12 7.12 -3.68
CA SER A 68 19.27 6.87 -4.58
C SER A 68 20.60 7.43 -4.01
N GLY A 69 20.79 7.31 -2.68
CA GLY A 69 21.94 7.81 -1.95
C GLY A 69 21.91 9.30 -1.60
N PHE A 70 20.89 10.06 -1.99
CA PHE A 70 20.74 11.48 -1.69
C PHE A 70 19.82 11.69 -0.48
N ASP A 71 20.28 12.44 0.51
CA ASP A 71 19.47 12.78 1.69
C ASP A 71 18.33 13.75 1.33
N VAL A 72 17.11 13.41 1.76
CA VAL A 72 15.90 14.15 1.42
C VAL A 72 15.87 15.58 1.99
N THR A 73 16.66 15.85 3.03
CA THR A 73 16.69 17.16 3.70
C THR A 73 17.78 18.06 3.11
N THR A 74 18.99 17.53 2.94
CA THR A 74 20.17 18.31 2.50
C THR A 74 20.33 18.33 0.99
N ASN A 75 19.88 17.31 0.28
CA ASN A 75 20.00 17.14 -1.17
C ASN A 75 18.65 17.11 -1.90
N ALA A 76 17.64 17.81 -1.38
CA ALA A 76 16.26 17.78 -1.89
C ALA A 76 16.15 18.02 -3.42
N LYS A 77 16.98 18.88 -4.00
CA LYS A 77 16.99 19.12 -5.46
C LYS A 77 17.41 17.86 -6.23
N LEU A 78 18.45 17.16 -5.78
CA LEU A 78 18.92 15.93 -6.41
C LEU A 78 17.90 14.80 -6.23
N VAL A 79 17.27 14.71 -5.06
CA VAL A 79 16.17 13.77 -4.84
C VAL A 79 15.06 13.99 -5.86
N ARG A 80 14.54 15.23 -6.01
CA ARG A 80 13.44 15.54 -6.95
C ARG A 80 13.79 15.26 -8.41
N GLN A 81 15.06 15.33 -8.80
CA GLN A 81 15.51 14.96 -10.14
C GLN A 81 15.50 13.45 -10.40
N ASN A 82 15.53 12.63 -9.35
CA ASN A 82 15.57 11.17 -9.42
C ASN A 82 14.22 10.50 -9.13
N ILE A 83 13.18 11.26 -8.77
CA ILE A 83 11.87 10.72 -8.41
C ILE A 83 10.77 11.19 -9.34
N GLY A 84 9.79 10.33 -9.61
CA GLY A 84 8.45 10.69 -10.05
C GLY A 84 7.49 10.56 -8.88
N TYR A 85 6.50 11.46 -8.78
CA TYR A 85 5.48 11.39 -7.74
C TYR A 85 4.10 11.58 -8.33
N VAL A 86 3.24 10.63 -8.09
CA VAL A 86 1.83 10.61 -8.47
C VAL A 86 0.99 10.62 -7.20
N GLN A 87 0.23 11.68 -7.02
CA GLN A 87 -0.62 11.87 -5.85
C GLN A 87 -1.90 11.02 -5.93
N GLN A 88 -2.57 10.87 -4.79
CA GLN A 88 -3.87 10.21 -4.72
C GLN A 88 -4.89 10.90 -5.63
N GLU A 89 -5.03 12.23 -5.51
CA GLU A 89 -5.85 13.03 -6.42
C GLU A 89 -5.12 13.21 -7.74
N THR A 90 -5.87 13.12 -8.84
CA THR A 90 -5.33 13.30 -10.19
C THR A 90 -4.96 14.76 -10.43
N THR A 91 -3.72 14.99 -10.89
CA THR A 91 -3.16 16.35 -11.08
C THR A 91 -3.20 16.87 -12.52
N VAL A 92 -3.78 16.11 -13.44
CA VAL A 92 -3.92 16.51 -14.86
C VAL A 92 -4.94 17.64 -15.00
N ASP A 93 -4.61 18.60 -15.86
CA ASP A 93 -5.52 19.70 -16.23
C ASP A 93 -6.59 19.18 -17.21
N GLU A 94 -7.86 19.28 -16.81
CA GLU A 94 -8.99 18.76 -17.58
C GLU A 94 -9.28 19.56 -18.85
N TYR A 95 -8.84 20.82 -18.93
CA TYR A 95 -9.06 21.70 -20.08
C TYR A 95 -7.97 21.56 -21.14
N LEU A 96 -6.83 20.97 -20.81
CA LEU A 96 -5.78 20.63 -21.74
C LEU A 96 -6.04 19.27 -22.40
N THR A 97 -5.45 19.05 -23.57
CA THR A 97 -5.38 17.73 -24.20
C THR A 97 -4.40 16.82 -23.46
N GLY A 98 -4.45 15.50 -23.72
CA GLY A 98 -3.51 14.56 -23.15
C GLY A 98 -2.05 14.91 -23.48
N ARG A 99 -1.79 15.32 -24.75
CA ARG A 99 -0.46 15.72 -25.20
C ARG A 99 0.00 17.03 -24.54
N GLU A 100 -0.88 18.03 -24.41
CA GLU A 100 -0.57 19.31 -23.75
C GLU A 100 -0.24 19.13 -22.27
N ASN A 101 -0.96 18.26 -21.56
CA ASN A 101 -0.63 17.91 -20.18
C ASN A 101 0.79 17.34 -20.06
N LEU A 102 1.15 16.39 -20.94
CA LEU A 102 2.50 15.81 -20.94
C LEU A 102 3.55 16.87 -21.35
N LEU A 103 3.25 17.76 -22.28
CA LEU A 103 4.13 18.86 -22.67
C LEU A 103 4.38 19.81 -21.49
N LEU A 104 3.34 20.15 -20.73
CA LEU A 104 3.46 20.97 -19.52
C LEU A 104 4.39 20.28 -18.50
N GLN A 105 4.15 19.00 -18.22
CA GLN A 105 4.99 18.22 -17.31
C GLN A 105 6.44 18.13 -17.80
N ALA A 106 6.68 17.94 -19.10
CA ALA A 106 8.01 17.89 -19.68
C ALA A 106 8.79 19.20 -19.47
N LYS A 107 8.09 20.36 -19.64
CA LYS A 107 8.68 21.67 -19.40
C LYS A 107 8.99 21.92 -17.92
N LEU A 108 8.07 21.54 -17.01
CA LEU A 108 8.25 21.66 -15.56
C LEU A 108 9.45 20.82 -15.06
N ASN A 109 9.65 19.65 -15.66
CA ASN A 109 10.80 18.77 -15.37
C ASN A 109 12.08 19.15 -16.15
N HIS A 110 12.11 20.29 -16.84
CA HIS A 110 13.27 20.79 -17.59
C HIS A 110 13.85 19.80 -18.61
N ILE A 111 13.00 19.00 -19.26
CA ILE A 111 13.41 18.08 -20.31
C ILE A 111 13.94 18.89 -21.51
N GLN A 112 15.06 18.45 -22.09
CA GLN A 112 15.66 19.09 -23.25
C GLN A 112 14.66 19.14 -24.42
N LYS A 113 14.53 20.31 -25.05
CA LYS A 113 13.46 20.61 -26.02
C LYS A 113 13.44 19.62 -27.22
N ASP A 114 14.57 19.20 -27.68
CA ASP A 114 14.77 18.22 -28.75
C ASP A 114 14.33 16.80 -28.42
N LYS A 115 14.15 16.49 -27.12
CA LYS A 115 13.75 15.16 -26.62
C LYS A 115 12.28 15.07 -26.22
N ILE A 116 11.60 16.23 -26.10
CA ILE A 116 10.22 16.27 -25.53
C ILE A 116 9.26 15.46 -26.36
N ASP A 117 9.14 15.73 -27.66
CA ASP A 117 8.15 15.08 -28.53
C ASP A 117 8.35 13.56 -28.57
N LYS A 118 9.59 13.12 -28.75
CA LYS A 118 9.92 11.69 -28.75
C LYS A 118 9.51 11.02 -27.43
N ARG A 119 9.75 11.64 -26.27
CA ARG A 119 9.36 11.08 -24.97
C ARG A 119 7.86 11.06 -24.77
N ILE A 120 7.15 12.10 -25.21
CA ILE A 120 5.69 12.12 -25.14
C ILE A 120 5.10 10.99 -25.99
N ASP A 121 5.60 10.77 -27.21
CA ASP A 121 5.12 9.71 -28.08
C ASP A 121 5.41 8.31 -27.52
N GLU A 122 6.61 8.09 -26.95
CA GLU A 122 6.97 6.85 -26.26
C GLU A 122 6.00 6.56 -25.09
N ILE A 123 5.74 7.56 -24.25
CA ILE A 123 4.88 7.41 -23.06
C ILE A 123 3.41 7.24 -23.47
N LEU A 124 2.90 8.01 -24.43
CA LEU A 124 1.51 7.86 -24.93
C LEU A 124 1.27 6.47 -25.49
N THR A 125 2.26 5.91 -26.19
CA THR A 125 2.20 4.53 -26.68
C THR A 125 2.17 3.53 -25.53
N LEU A 126 3.03 3.72 -24.51
CA LEU A 126 3.11 2.84 -23.35
C LEU A 126 1.79 2.78 -22.57
N ILE A 127 1.13 3.94 -22.38
CA ILE A 127 -0.13 4.05 -21.64
C ILE A 127 -1.37 3.84 -22.51
N GLU A 128 -1.21 3.53 -23.80
CA GLU A 128 -2.29 3.27 -24.78
C GLU A 128 -3.27 4.46 -24.88
N LEU A 129 -2.76 5.67 -24.99
CA LEU A 129 -3.54 6.89 -25.18
C LEU A 129 -3.17 7.67 -26.44
N THR A 130 -2.41 7.09 -27.37
CA THR A 130 -2.00 7.72 -28.64
C THR A 130 -3.21 8.23 -29.43
N ASP A 131 -4.26 7.41 -29.57
CA ASP A 131 -5.48 7.76 -30.33
C ASP A 131 -6.35 8.83 -29.63
N LYS A 132 -6.05 9.14 -28.39
CA LYS A 132 -6.80 10.11 -27.58
C LYS A 132 -5.99 11.35 -27.23
N GLN A 133 -4.72 11.42 -27.61
CA GLN A 133 -3.78 12.46 -27.20
C GLN A 133 -4.25 13.89 -27.46
N ASP A 134 -4.99 14.12 -28.56
CA ASP A 134 -5.49 15.42 -28.98
C ASP A 134 -6.90 15.74 -28.45
N LYS A 135 -7.49 14.86 -27.64
CA LYS A 135 -8.77 15.11 -26.95
C LYS A 135 -8.52 15.76 -25.59
N THR A 136 -9.38 16.71 -25.23
CA THR A 136 -9.34 17.33 -23.90
C THR A 136 -9.60 16.30 -22.81
N VAL A 137 -8.84 16.41 -21.70
CA VAL A 137 -8.86 15.42 -20.62
C VAL A 137 -10.20 15.36 -19.90
N VAL A 138 -11.03 16.41 -19.96
CA VAL A 138 -12.41 16.36 -19.46
C VAL A 138 -13.22 15.20 -20.05
N THR A 139 -12.91 14.77 -21.30
CA THR A 139 -13.58 13.67 -21.98
C THR A 139 -13.02 12.28 -21.61
N TYR A 140 -11.97 12.22 -20.80
CA TYR A 140 -11.31 10.96 -20.42
C TYR A 140 -12.09 10.27 -19.29
N SER A 141 -12.09 8.94 -19.33
CA SER A 141 -12.52 8.13 -18.17
C SER A 141 -11.55 8.29 -16.99
N GLY A 142 -11.98 7.96 -15.77
CA GLY A 142 -11.11 8.01 -14.59
C GLY A 142 -9.83 7.22 -14.76
N GLY A 143 -9.90 6.03 -15.34
CA GLY A 143 -8.71 5.21 -15.64
C GLY A 143 -7.79 5.84 -16.70
N MET A 144 -8.32 6.53 -17.72
CA MET A 144 -7.50 7.27 -18.69
C MET A 144 -6.79 8.45 -18.04
N ARG A 145 -7.49 9.21 -17.17
CA ARG A 145 -6.90 10.31 -16.41
C ARG A 145 -5.78 9.82 -15.51
N LYS A 146 -5.98 8.71 -14.78
CA LYS A 146 -4.95 8.13 -13.90
C LYS A 146 -3.74 7.62 -14.67
N ARG A 147 -3.94 6.99 -15.84
CA ARG A 147 -2.84 6.60 -16.72
C ARG A 147 -2.02 7.81 -17.20
N LEU A 148 -2.70 8.88 -17.60
CA LEU A 148 -2.04 10.12 -18.02
C LEU A 148 -1.26 10.78 -16.86
N ASP A 149 -1.80 10.74 -15.64
CA ASP A 149 -1.16 11.26 -14.44
C ASP A 149 0.13 10.49 -14.10
N ILE A 150 0.05 9.13 -14.14
CA ILE A 150 1.24 8.27 -13.98
C ILE A 150 2.28 8.57 -15.07
N ALA A 151 1.84 8.75 -16.32
CA ALA A 151 2.71 9.09 -17.44
C ALA A 151 3.47 10.41 -17.22
N GLY A 152 2.80 11.42 -16.65
CA GLY A 152 3.44 12.68 -16.27
C GLY A 152 4.62 12.49 -15.32
N GLY A 153 4.46 11.59 -14.33
CA GLY A 153 5.51 11.25 -13.38
C GLY A 153 6.71 10.49 -14.00
N LEU A 154 6.57 9.95 -15.22
CA LEU A 154 7.59 9.15 -15.88
C LEU A 154 8.43 9.90 -16.93
N LEU A 155 7.96 11.06 -17.40
CA LEU A 155 8.54 11.77 -18.54
C LEU A 155 10.04 12.06 -18.41
N HIS A 156 10.51 12.37 -17.23
CA HIS A 156 11.93 12.67 -16.96
C HIS A 156 12.77 11.43 -16.64
N ARG A 157 12.16 10.22 -16.75
CA ARG A 157 12.82 8.91 -16.47
C ARG A 157 13.42 8.85 -15.06
N PRO A 158 12.58 8.98 -14.01
CA PRO A 158 13.04 8.89 -12.64
C PRO A 158 13.61 7.49 -12.34
N LYS A 159 14.46 7.41 -11.29
CA LYS A 159 14.92 6.12 -10.77
C LYS A 159 13.87 5.48 -9.85
N VAL A 160 13.12 6.31 -9.13
CA VAL A 160 12.08 5.88 -8.19
C VAL A 160 10.76 6.56 -8.54
N LEU A 161 9.70 5.78 -8.70
CA LEU A 161 8.33 6.26 -8.86
C LEU A 161 7.55 6.06 -7.57
N PHE A 162 7.06 7.14 -6.99
CA PHE A 162 6.15 7.12 -5.85
C PHE A 162 4.71 7.22 -6.34
N LEU A 163 3.85 6.29 -5.89
CA LEU A 163 2.43 6.24 -6.20
C LEU A 163 1.64 6.26 -4.88
N ASP A 164 0.94 7.37 -4.61
CA ASP A 164 0.10 7.48 -3.40
C ASP A 164 -1.32 7.02 -3.72
N GLU A 165 -1.69 5.85 -3.22
CA GLU A 165 -3.00 5.20 -3.41
C GLU A 165 -3.50 5.24 -4.88
N PRO A 166 -2.77 4.64 -5.84
CA PRO A 166 -2.94 4.91 -7.27
C PRO A 166 -4.28 4.44 -7.85
N THR A 167 -5.03 3.59 -7.14
CA THR A 167 -6.28 3.00 -7.66
C THR A 167 -7.52 3.35 -6.83
N VAL A 168 -7.37 4.25 -5.85
CA VAL A 168 -8.51 4.70 -5.03
C VAL A 168 -9.57 5.38 -5.91
N GLY A 169 -10.84 5.06 -5.63
CA GLY A 169 -11.98 5.61 -6.37
C GLY A 169 -12.23 5.00 -7.75
N LEU A 170 -11.44 4.01 -8.16
CA LEU A 170 -11.63 3.29 -9.42
C LEU A 170 -12.42 1.99 -9.22
N ASP A 171 -13.23 1.62 -10.20
CA ASP A 171 -13.89 0.32 -10.24
C ASP A 171 -12.88 -0.84 -10.40
N ILE A 172 -13.30 -2.06 -10.06
CA ILE A 172 -12.43 -3.25 -10.02
C ILE A 172 -11.74 -3.52 -11.37
N GLN A 173 -12.46 -3.35 -12.49
CA GLN A 173 -11.89 -3.63 -13.82
C GLN A 173 -10.84 -2.58 -14.18
N THR A 174 -11.12 -1.31 -13.92
CA THR A 174 -10.18 -0.20 -14.14
C THR A 174 -8.96 -0.34 -13.25
N ARG A 175 -9.15 -0.72 -11.96
CA ARG A 175 -8.06 -0.98 -11.01
C ARG A 175 -7.09 -2.04 -11.55
N ARG A 176 -7.59 -3.19 -12.01
CA ARG A 176 -6.77 -4.26 -12.60
C ARG A 176 -5.99 -3.81 -13.84
N LYS A 177 -6.57 -2.95 -14.66
CA LYS A 177 -5.85 -2.35 -15.80
C LYS A 177 -4.71 -1.44 -15.34
N ILE A 178 -4.92 -0.61 -14.30
CA ILE A 178 -3.85 0.23 -13.74
C ILE A 178 -2.72 -0.65 -13.19
N TRP A 179 -3.01 -1.76 -12.51
CA TRP A 179 -1.98 -2.70 -12.06
C TRP A 179 -1.15 -3.27 -13.23
N GLN A 180 -1.80 -3.65 -14.33
CA GLN A 180 -1.09 -4.10 -15.52
C GLN A 180 -0.17 -3.02 -16.09
N TYR A 181 -0.60 -1.74 -16.09
CA TYR A 181 0.25 -0.62 -16.51
C TYR A 181 1.42 -0.39 -15.56
N ILE A 182 1.22 -0.45 -14.26
CA ILE A 182 2.30 -0.32 -13.27
C ILE A 182 3.36 -1.42 -13.49
N LYS A 183 2.94 -2.68 -13.67
CA LYS A 183 3.85 -3.79 -14.00
C LYS A 183 4.58 -3.55 -15.32
N LYS A 184 3.86 -3.17 -16.37
CA LYS A 184 4.45 -2.89 -17.69
C LYS A 184 5.52 -1.78 -17.61
N ILE A 185 5.23 -0.69 -16.89
CA ILE A 185 6.18 0.41 -16.64
C ILE A 185 7.40 -0.09 -15.89
N HIS A 186 7.19 -0.86 -14.81
CA HIS A 186 8.29 -1.45 -14.04
C HIS A 186 9.18 -2.34 -14.92
N ASP A 187 8.58 -3.22 -15.73
CA ASP A 187 9.31 -4.14 -16.59
C ASP A 187 10.07 -3.44 -17.72
N GLU A 188 9.47 -2.41 -18.31
CA GLU A 188 10.08 -1.62 -19.39
C GLU A 188 11.27 -0.79 -18.91
N PHE A 189 11.12 -0.10 -17.78
CA PHE A 189 12.13 0.84 -17.29
C PHE A 189 13.03 0.27 -16.19
N LYS A 190 12.72 -0.90 -15.65
CA LYS A 190 13.43 -1.53 -14.53
C LYS A 190 13.61 -0.57 -13.34
N MET A 191 12.61 0.29 -13.11
CA MET A 191 12.65 1.31 -12.07
C MET A 191 12.13 0.79 -10.74
N THR A 192 12.56 1.39 -9.65
CA THR A 192 12.00 1.16 -8.33
C THR A 192 10.63 1.84 -8.22
N ILE A 193 9.63 1.12 -7.72
CA ILE A 193 8.30 1.68 -7.45
C ILE A 193 8.00 1.56 -5.96
N PHE A 194 7.61 2.67 -5.34
CA PHE A 194 7.09 2.70 -3.98
C PHE A 194 5.63 3.13 -4.02
N LEU A 195 4.73 2.24 -3.66
CA LEU A 195 3.31 2.54 -3.65
C LEU A 195 2.72 2.45 -2.24
N THR A 196 1.79 3.35 -1.92
CA THR A 196 0.94 3.21 -0.74
C THR A 196 -0.40 2.65 -1.15
N THR A 197 -0.99 1.86 -0.28
CA THR A 197 -2.34 1.33 -0.49
C THR A 197 -2.97 0.90 0.83
N HIS A 198 -4.28 0.84 0.86
CA HIS A 198 -5.05 0.15 1.87
C HIS A 198 -5.78 -1.09 1.28
N TYR A 199 -5.57 -1.37 -0.01
CA TYR A 199 -6.13 -2.55 -0.69
C TYR A 199 -5.16 -3.72 -0.65
N MET A 200 -5.53 -4.79 0.07
CA MET A 200 -4.70 -6.00 0.19
C MET A 200 -4.46 -6.67 -1.17
N GLU A 201 -5.50 -6.72 -2.02
CA GLU A 201 -5.38 -7.31 -3.37
C GLU A 201 -4.35 -6.55 -4.23
N GLU A 202 -4.27 -5.22 -4.12
CA GLU A 202 -3.27 -4.41 -4.83
C GLU A 202 -1.85 -4.76 -4.37
N ALA A 203 -1.63 -4.80 -3.06
CA ALA A 203 -0.34 -5.16 -2.48
C ALA A 203 0.08 -6.59 -2.86
N ASP A 204 -0.85 -7.55 -2.80
CA ASP A 204 -0.60 -8.96 -3.14
C ASP A 204 -0.27 -9.16 -4.64
N GLN A 205 -0.92 -8.40 -5.52
CA GLN A 205 -0.76 -8.54 -6.95
C GLN A 205 0.45 -7.79 -7.53
N LEU A 206 0.86 -6.68 -6.92
CA LEU A 206 1.87 -5.80 -7.48
C LEU A 206 3.23 -5.92 -6.82
N CYS A 207 3.29 -6.13 -5.51
CA CYS A 207 4.49 -5.85 -4.75
C CYS A 207 5.38 -7.09 -4.59
N ASP A 208 6.69 -6.89 -4.74
CA ASP A 208 7.70 -7.90 -4.39
C ASP A 208 7.83 -8.04 -2.87
N ARG A 209 7.78 -6.89 -2.17
CA ARG A 209 7.72 -6.83 -0.70
C ARG A 209 6.72 -5.76 -0.27
N ILE A 210 6.14 -5.99 0.90
CA ILE A 210 5.25 -5.04 1.55
C ILE A 210 5.72 -4.73 2.97
N GLY A 211 5.57 -3.47 3.36
CA GLY A 211 5.68 -3.03 4.75
C GLY A 211 4.28 -2.74 5.27
N ILE A 212 3.84 -3.49 6.27
CA ILE A 212 2.58 -3.21 6.97
C ILE A 212 2.84 -2.11 7.98
N ILE A 213 2.11 -1.00 7.85
CA ILE A 213 2.19 0.13 8.77
C ILE A 213 0.85 0.30 9.50
N ASP A 214 0.96 0.53 10.81
CA ASP A 214 -0.17 0.88 11.66
C ASP A 214 0.32 1.81 12.78
N ASP A 215 -0.50 2.82 13.11
CA ASP A 215 -0.18 3.83 14.16
C ASP A 215 1.23 4.46 14.00
N GLY A 216 1.61 4.76 12.76
CA GLY A 216 2.89 5.38 12.43
C GLY A 216 4.10 4.45 12.52
N LYS A 217 3.92 3.15 12.78
CA LYS A 217 5.00 2.16 12.95
C LYS A 217 4.90 1.03 11.94
N ILE A 218 6.05 0.58 11.47
CA ILE A 218 6.11 -0.65 10.68
C ILE A 218 5.94 -1.85 11.61
N GLN A 219 4.96 -2.69 11.32
CA GLN A 219 4.68 -3.92 12.05
C GLN A 219 5.52 -5.08 11.51
N VAL A 220 5.64 -5.18 10.19
CA VAL A 220 6.41 -6.24 9.50
C VAL A 220 6.77 -5.80 8.09
N ILE A 221 7.88 -6.33 7.56
CA ILE A 221 8.27 -6.17 6.14
C ILE A 221 8.69 -7.55 5.61
N ASP A 222 7.98 -8.05 4.60
CA ASP A 222 8.39 -9.25 3.84
C ASP A 222 7.63 -9.31 2.50
N SER A 223 7.89 -10.37 1.70
CA SER A 223 7.08 -10.65 0.53
C SER A 223 5.65 -11.07 0.92
N PRO A 224 4.63 -10.77 0.09
CA PRO A 224 3.26 -11.22 0.32
C PRO A 224 3.18 -12.73 0.59
N GLU A 225 3.94 -13.52 -0.17
CA GLU A 225 4.00 -14.97 -0.03
C GLU A 225 4.53 -15.41 1.32
N ASN A 226 5.67 -14.83 1.78
CA ASN A 226 6.26 -15.15 3.08
C ASN A 226 5.34 -14.77 4.24
N LEU A 227 4.71 -13.59 4.15
CA LEU A 227 3.76 -13.13 5.18
C LEU A 227 2.57 -14.08 5.32
N LYS A 228 2.00 -14.52 4.19
CA LYS A 228 0.91 -15.51 4.20
C LYS A 228 1.38 -16.86 4.76
N LYS A 229 2.54 -17.35 4.35
CA LYS A 229 3.11 -18.61 4.88
C LYS A 229 3.40 -18.56 6.38
N ALA A 230 3.82 -17.41 6.92
CA ALA A 230 4.06 -17.24 8.35
C ALA A 230 2.78 -17.41 9.21
N MET A 231 1.60 -17.25 8.64
CA MET A 231 0.32 -17.47 9.34
C MET A 231 -0.04 -18.95 9.45
N GLY A 232 0.52 -19.81 8.65
CA GLY A 232 0.17 -21.22 8.49
C GLY A 232 -0.24 -21.50 7.04
N ASN A 233 -0.54 -22.76 6.74
CA ASN A 233 -0.93 -23.13 5.38
C ASN A 233 -2.41 -22.84 5.09
N GLU A 234 -3.24 -22.78 6.14
CA GLU A 234 -4.68 -22.76 6.04
C GLU A 234 -5.33 -21.93 7.14
N VAL A 235 -6.45 -21.32 6.82
CA VAL A 235 -7.28 -20.53 7.72
C VAL A 235 -8.63 -21.21 7.87
N ILE A 236 -8.99 -21.53 9.11
CA ILE A 236 -10.30 -22.08 9.46
C ILE A 236 -11.11 -20.98 10.13
N SER A 237 -12.15 -20.51 9.46
CA SER A 237 -13.12 -19.58 10.05
C SER A 237 -14.32 -20.31 10.58
N ILE A 238 -14.67 -20.06 11.83
CA ILE A 238 -15.78 -20.69 12.54
C ILE A 238 -16.73 -19.59 13.02
N ILE A 239 -18.04 -19.78 12.79
CA ILE A 239 -19.08 -18.99 13.44
C ILE A 239 -19.88 -19.96 14.32
N PHE A 240 -20.08 -19.61 15.58
CA PHE A 240 -20.79 -20.43 16.56
C PHE A 240 -21.78 -19.58 17.36
N GLU A 241 -22.78 -20.25 17.93
CA GLU A 241 -23.75 -19.60 18.84
C GLU A 241 -23.04 -19.29 20.18
N GLU A 242 -23.18 -18.06 20.67
CA GLU A 242 -22.63 -17.68 21.98
C GLU A 242 -23.37 -18.43 23.12
N GLY A 243 -22.60 -18.93 24.09
CA GLY A 243 -23.10 -19.68 25.23
C GLY A 243 -22.10 -19.73 26.39
N GLU A 244 -22.55 -20.31 27.52
CA GLU A 244 -21.76 -20.38 28.76
C GLU A 244 -20.40 -21.11 28.61
N ASN A 245 -20.28 -22.01 27.64
CA ASN A 245 -19.09 -22.85 27.43
C ASN A 245 -18.06 -22.23 26.48
N ARG A 246 -18.20 -20.93 26.11
CA ARG A 246 -17.31 -20.25 25.15
C ARG A 246 -15.83 -20.32 25.53
N ASP A 247 -15.50 -19.96 26.78
CA ASP A 247 -14.10 -19.91 27.21
C ASP A 247 -13.45 -21.31 27.29
N SER A 248 -14.25 -22.31 27.66
CA SER A 248 -13.83 -23.71 27.63
C SER A 248 -13.57 -24.19 26.19
N PHE A 249 -14.43 -23.76 25.24
CA PHE A 249 -14.23 -24.08 23.83
C PHE A 249 -12.94 -23.49 23.28
N LEU A 250 -12.70 -22.23 23.56
CA LEU A 250 -11.48 -21.54 23.14
C LEU A 250 -10.24 -22.19 23.69
N SER A 251 -10.22 -22.53 25.00
CA SER A 251 -9.06 -23.18 25.63
C SER A 251 -8.78 -24.58 25.09
N GLU A 252 -9.83 -25.32 24.66
CA GLU A 252 -9.64 -26.62 24.02
C GLU A 252 -9.17 -26.48 22.56
N LEU A 253 -9.63 -25.46 21.82
CA LEU A 253 -9.15 -25.18 20.47
C LEU A 253 -7.65 -24.80 20.44
N GLU A 254 -7.18 -24.06 21.45
CA GLU A 254 -5.76 -23.68 21.59
C GLU A 254 -4.84 -24.87 21.82
N LYS A 255 -5.36 -26.02 22.30
CA LYS A 255 -4.60 -27.26 22.55
C LYS A 255 -4.53 -28.17 21.32
N ILE A 256 -5.28 -27.87 20.26
CA ILE A 256 -5.27 -28.73 19.06
C ILE A 256 -3.90 -28.64 18.39
N GLU A 257 -3.28 -29.78 18.15
CA GLU A 257 -2.07 -29.89 17.31
C GLU A 257 -2.34 -29.32 15.92
N PHE A 258 -1.37 -28.60 15.35
CA PHE A 258 -1.43 -27.87 14.08
C PHE A 258 -2.19 -26.52 14.11
N VAL A 259 -2.79 -26.12 15.23
CA VAL A 259 -3.31 -24.75 15.40
C VAL A 259 -2.16 -23.84 15.85
N ASN A 260 -1.81 -22.86 15.03
CA ASN A 260 -0.69 -21.93 15.31
C ASN A 260 -1.14 -20.69 16.07
N LYS A 261 -2.33 -20.16 15.72
CA LYS A 261 -2.88 -18.94 16.30
C LYS A 261 -4.41 -18.95 16.20
N ILE A 262 -5.07 -18.31 17.15
CA ILE A 262 -6.53 -18.07 17.13
C ILE A 262 -6.79 -16.56 17.31
N ASN A 263 -7.51 -15.99 16.37
CA ASN A 263 -8.06 -14.63 16.47
C ASN A 263 -9.55 -14.72 16.83
N LYS A 264 -10.00 -13.82 17.72
CA LYS A 264 -11.36 -13.81 18.29
C LYS A 264 -12.04 -12.49 17.90
N ASP A 265 -13.19 -12.59 17.26
CA ASP A 265 -14.03 -11.43 16.93
C ASP A 265 -15.51 -11.79 17.17
N GLY A 266 -16.01 -11.45 18.36
CA GLY A 266 -17.36 -11.82 18.78
C GLY A 266 -17.60 -13.33 18.69
N SER A 267 -18.63 -13.75 17.94
CA SER A 267 -18.98 -15.16 17.67
C SER A 267 -18.19 -15.79 16.52
N LYS A 268 -17.29 -15.03 15.87
CA LYS A 268 -16.41 -15.51 14.82
C LYS A 268 -15.02 -15.82 15.39
N LEU A 269 -14.50 -17.00 15.07
CA LEU A 269 -13.13 -17.40 15.35
C LEU A 269 -12.39 -17.65 14.05
N THR A 270 -11.17 -17.18 13.97
CA THR A 270 -10.26 -17.47 12.86
C THR A 270 -9.04 -18.21 13.40
N LEU A 271 -8.90 -19.49 13.02
CA LEU A 271 -7.79 -20.35 13.40
C LEU A 271 -6.81 -20.42 12.23
N PHE A 272 -5.54 -20.17 12.51
CA PHE A 272 -4.44 -20.36 11.57
C PHE A 272 -3.85 -21.75 11.83
N ALA A 273 -3.85 -22.62 10.83
CA ALA A 273 -3.48 -24.02 10.96
C ALA A 273 -2.42 -24.43 9.93
N SER A 274 -1.56 -25.37 10.33
CA SER A 274 -0.60 -26.00 9.42
C SER A 274 -1.22 -27.15 8.63
N ASN A 275 -2.33 -27.75 9.13
CA ASN A 275 -3.05 -28.85 8.51
C ASN A 275 -4.54 -28.78 8.90
N GLY A 276 -5.32 -28.01 8.14
CA GLY A 276 -6.74 -27.79 8.40
C GLY A 276 -7.60 -29.04 8.31
N PRO A 277 -7.41 -29.95 7.33
CA PRO A 277 -8.14 -31.22 7.25
C PRO A 277 -8.04 -32.08 8.51
N GLU A 278 -6.94 -32.06 9.24
CA GLU A 278 -6.80 -32.75 10.51
C GLU A 278 -7.38 -31.98 11.70
N VAL A 279 -7.41 -30.64 11.62
CA VAL A 279 -7.94 -29.78 12.69
C VAL A 279 -9.46 -29.77 12.70
N ILE A 280 -10.13 -29.73 11.54
CA ILE A 280 -11.58 -29.62 11.42
C ILE A 280 -12.34 -30.72 12.18
N PRO A 281 -12.00 -32.03 12.05
CA PRO A 281 -12.68 -33.08 12.81
C PRO A 281 -12.53 -32.89 14.33
N LYS A 282 -11.38 -32.41 14.80
CA LYS A 282 -11.14 -32.15 16.24
C LYS A 282 -12.02 -31.01 16.74
N ILE A 283 -12.22 -29.94 15.92
CA ILE A 283 -13.13 -28.84 16.23
C ILE A 283 -14.56 -29.35 16.44
N PHE A 284 -15.08 -30.18 15.52
CA PHE A 284 -16.42 -30.76 15.66
C PHE A 284 -16.54 -31.68 16.87
N TYR A 285 -15.51 -32.46 17.20
CA TYR A 285 -15.50 -33.29 18.40
C TYR A 285 -15.62 -32.43 19.67
N ILE A 286 -14.82 -31.36 19.79
CA ILE A 286 -14.84 -30.45 20.94
C ILE A 286 -16.18 -29.72 21.04
N SER A 287 -16.71 -29.21 19.91
CA SER A 287 -17.99 -28.51 19.88
C SER A 287 -19.14 -29.41 20.36
N SER A 288 -19.16 -30.66 19.91
CA SER A 288 -20.16 -31.67 20.36
C SER A 288 -20.04 -31.96 21.86
N LYS A 289 -18.81 -32.13 22.37
CA LYS A 289 -18.56 -32.39 23.81
C LYS A 289 -19.00 -31.23 24.70
N LEU A 290 -18.86 -30.00 24.25
CA LEU A 290 -19.20 -28.80 25.00
C LEU A 290 -20.60 -28.27 24.68
N ASN A 291 -21.36 -28.99 23.84
CA ASN A 291 -22.71 -28.62 23.39
C ASN A 291 -22.75 -27.21 22.75
N ILE A 292 -21.73 -26.90 21.95
CA ILE A 292 -21.61 -25.64 21.20
C ILE A 292 -22.05 -25.87 19.76
N LYS A 293 -23.00 -25.08 19.29
CA LYS A 293 -23.50 -25.18 17.92
C LYS A 293 -22.69 -24.33 16.98
N ILE A 294 -21.97 -24.97 16.08
CA ILE A 294 -21.25 -24.31 14.96
C ILE A 294 -22.30 -24.04 13.88
N THR A 295 -22.43 -22.77 13.48
CA THR A 295 -23.36 -22.33 12.43
C THR A 295 -22.69 -22.26 11.08
N SER A 296 -21.36 -22.01 11.04
CA SER A 296 -20.58 -22.00 9.81
C SER A 296 -19.14 -22.40 10.09
N ILE A 297 -18.54 -23.13 9.15
CA ILE A 297 -17.11 -23.41 9.11
C ILE A 297 -16.63 -23.32 7.67
N SER A 298 -15.50 -22.66 7.46
CA SER A 298 -14.85 -22.58 6.14
C SER A 298 -13.35 -22.81 6.28
N LEU A 299 -12.76 -23.41 5.25
CA LEU A 299 -11.32 -23.62 5.11
C LEU A 299 -10.85 -22.85 3.88
N THR A 300 -9.89 -21.96 4.07
CA THR A 300 -9.31 -21.11 3.00
C THR A 300 -7.80 -21.04 3.13
N GLN A 301 -7.13 -20.53 2.11
CA GLN A 301 -5.73 -20.16 2.22
C GLN A 301 -5.61 -18.78 2.88
N PRO A 302 -4.50 -18.52 3.63
CA PRO A 302 -4.26 -17.21 4.22
C PRO A 302 -4.23 -16.09 3.19
N THR A 303 -4.90 -15.00 3.50
CA THR A 303 -4.90 -13.76 2.72
C THR A 303 -4.05 -12.70 3.39
N LEU A 304 -3.75 -11.59 2.70
CA LEU A 304 -3.10 -10.45 3.34
C LEU A 304 -4.01 -9.74 4.36
N ASP A 305 -5.34 -9.88 4.24
CA ASP A 305 -6.27 -9.39 5.27
C ASP A 305 -6.04 -10.13 6.59
N ASP A 306 -5.89 -11.47 6.53
CA ASP A 306 -5.58 -12.29 7.70
C ASP A 306 -4.22 -11.91 8.32
N VAL A 307 -3.22 -11.67 7.48
CA VAL A 307 -1.90 -11.19 7.91
C VAL A 307 -2.04 -9.85 8.62
N PHE A 308 -2.75 -8.89 8.01
CA PHE A 308 -2.93 -7.57 8.59
C PHE A 308 -3.58 -7.64 9.97
N ILE A 309 -4.72 -8.34 10.09
CA ILE A 309 -5.41 -8.54 11.37
C ILE A 309 -4.49 -9.20 12.40
N SER A 310 -3.67 -10.14 11.96
CA SER A 310 -2.75 -10.84 12.87
C SER A 310 -1.69 -9.93 13.48
N TYR A 311 -1.19 -8.94 12.72
CA TYR A 311 -0.14 -8.02 13.19
C TYR A 311 -0.69 -6.78 13.88
N THR A 312 -1.89 -6.30 13.51
CA THR A 312 -2.48 -5.06 14.03
C THR A 312 -3.57 -5.29 15.08
N GLY A 313 -4.20 -6.47 15.08
CA GLY A 313 -5.28 -6.83 15.99
C GLY A 313 -6.67 -6.32 15.57
N HIS A 314 -6.79 -5.67 14.42
CA HIS A 314 -8.07 -5.15 13.90
C HIS A 314 -8.13 -5.22 12.37
N GLU A 315 -9.33 -5.20 11.80
CA GLU A 315 -9.56 -5.11 10.36
C GLU A 315 -9.24 -3.70 9.84
N ILE A 316 -8.89 -3.58 8.55
CA ILE A 316 -8.85 -2.27 7.89
C ILE A 316 -10.31 -1.79 7.75
N ARG A 317 -10.64 -0.75 8.51
CA ARG A 317 -11.95 -0.09 8.40
C ARG A 317 -11.89 1.01 7.36
N ASP A 318 -12.60 0.83 6.26
CA ASP A 318 -12.89 1.90 5.31
C ASP A 318 -13.75 2.94 6.02
N GLY A 319 -13.17 4.06 6.41
CA GLY A 319 -13.92 5.25 6.85
C GLY A 319 -14.10 5.46 8.34
N ASP A 320 -13.14 5.17 9.20
CA ASP A 320 -13.25 5.55 10.62
C ASP A 320 -13.20 7.08 10.80
N SER A 321 -14.40 7.64 10.98
CA SER A 321 -14.73 9.06 11.06
C SER A 321 -14.08 9.83 12.23
N LYS A 322 -13.53 9.14 13.23
CA LYS A 322 -12.94 9.78 14.42
C LYS A 322 -11.65 10.54 14.11
N PHE A 323 -10.83 10.03 13.20
CA PHE A 323 -9.59 10.70 12.81
C PHE A 323 -9.87 11.87 11.87
N ASN A 324 -10.80 11.71 10.93
CA ASN A 324 -11.26 12.78 10.06
C ASN A 324 -11.96 13.89 10.83
N GLN A 325 -12.80 13.58 11.83
CA GLN A 325 -13.45 14.58 12.69
C GLN A 325 -12.43 15.38 13.51
N LYS A 326 -11.38 14.76 14.06
CA LYS A 326 -10.30 15.47 14.76
C LYS A 326 -9.50 16.38 13.82
N ARG A 327 -9.21 15.93 12.59
CA ARG A 327 -8.53 16.72 11.57
C ARG A 327 -9.37 17.89 11.07
N GLU A 328 -10.66 17.69 10.82
CA GLU A 328 -11.59 18.76 10.46
C GLU A 328 -11.74 19.78 11.60
N HIS A 329 -11.85 19.33 12.85
CA HIS A 329 -11.86 20.23 14.01
C HIS A 329 -10.55 21.01 14.17
N ALA A 330 -9.39 20.40 13.92
CA ALA A 330 -8.10 21.08 13.95
C ALA A 330 -7.95 22.07 12.77
N LYS A 331 -8.45 21.72 11.58
CA LYS A 331 -8.49 22.60 10.40
C LYS A 331 -9.44 23.77 10.60
N MET A 332 -10.61 23.55 11.19
CA MET A 332 -11.57 24.60 11.55
C MET A 332 -11.07 25.52 12.65
N LYS A 333 -10.33 25.01 13.64
CA LYS A 333 -9.68 25.88 14.64
C LYS A 333 -8.59 26.78 14.03
N ARG A 334 -7.84 26.31 13.03
CA ARG A 334 -6.81 27.11 12.31
C ARG A 334 -7.40 28.18 11.38
N LEU A 335 -8.63 28.01 10.89
CA LEU A 335 -9.33 28.99 10.08
C LEU A 335 -10.04 30.08 10.90
N ARG A 336 -10.12 29.89 12.22
CA ARG A 336 -10.74 30.85 13.18
C ARG A 336 -9.72 31.58 14.07
N ALA A 337 -8.44 31.30 13.92
CA ALA A 337 -7.31 31.99 14.56
C ALA A 337 -6.49 32.76 13.52
#